data_6c9545d52152a6b29b53a6fe08002d77
#
_entry.id   6c9545d52152a6b29b53a6fe08002d77
#
_cell.length_a   1.000
_cell.length_b   1.000
_cell.length_c   1.000
_cell.angle_alpha   90.00
_cell.angle_beta   90.00
_cell.angle_gamma   90.00
#
_symmetry.space_group_name_H-M   'P 1'
#
loop_
_entity.id
_entity.type
_entity.pdbx_description
1 polymer ?
#
loop_
_entity_poly.entity_id
_entity_poly.type
_entity_poly.pdbx_seq_one_letter_code
_entity_poly.pdbx_strand_id
1 'polypeptide(L)'
;TYTIFHKDDETFSVLWTAYQPDLRAFCQDWEADRARYGDIHTFEARPPEAGQGLFNISAVPWASFRSLHLELPEANDYLLPIFTLGRYRKENGRTLLPLAMQVHHGVTDGFHVGRFFNRLQAWADSAPEMGA
;
A
#
# COMPACT_ATOMS: atom_id res chain seq x y z
N THR A 1 0.21 7.15 -0.47
CA THR A 1 0.22 7.20 1.00
C THR A 1 0.28 5.80 1.59
N TYR A 2 0.75 5.67 2.83
CA TYR A 2 0.83 4.41 3.55
C TYR A 2 0.62 4.63 5.05
N THR A 3 0.24 3.55 5.76
CA THR A 3 -0.04 3.62 7.20
C THR A 3 1.14 3.15 8.04
N ILE A 4 1.39 3.81 9.17
CA ILE A 4 2.28 3.39 10.25
C ILE A 4 1.42 3.09 11.47
N PHE A 5 1.61 1.92 12.07
CA PHE A 5 0.91 1.51 13.29
C PHE A 5 1.78 1.81 14.53
N HIS A 6 1.18 2.48 15.51
CA HIS A 6 1.78 2.83 16.80
C HIS A 6 1.31 1.83 17.86
N LYS A 7 2.24 1.01 18.36
CA LYS A 7 1.91 -0.10 19.28
C LYS A 7 1.61 0.36 20.70
N ASP A 8 2.12 1.52 21.07
CA ASP A 8 2.02 2.06 22.42
C ASP A 8 0.63 2.61 22.74
N ASP A 9 -0.09 3.11 21.76
CA ASP A 9 -1.45 3.65 21.89
C ASP A 9 -2.48 2.97 20.96
N GLU A 10 -2.06 1.93 20.20
CA GLU A 10 -2.90 1.17 19.25
C GLU A 10 -3.57 2.04 18.17
N THR A 11 -2.93 3.15 17.80
CA THR A 11 -3.39 4.05 16.73
C THR A 11 -2.57 3.87 15.45
N PHE A 12 -2.89 4.65 14.42
CA PHE A 12 -2.10 4.71 13.20
C PHE A 12 -2.01 6.14 12.66
N SER A 13 -0.93 6.39 11.94
CA SER A 13 -0.72 7.61 11.17
C SER A 13 -0.61 7.30 9.70
N VAL A 14 -0.93 8.29 8.86
CA VAL A 14 -0.77 8.22 7.41
C VAL A 14 0.42 9.08 7.02
N LEU A 15 1.34 8.48 6.26
CA LEU A 15 2.48 9.15 5.65
C LEU A 15 2.35 9.13 4.13
N TRP A 16 2.98 10.10 3.50
CA TRP A 16 3.15 10.16 2.06
C TRP A 16 4.64 10.22 1.70
N THR A 17 5.03 9.49 0.66
CA THR A 17 6.35 9.58 0.03
C THR A 17 6.18 9.88 -1.45
N ALA A 18 6.95 10.80 -1.98
CA ALA A 18 6.92 11.15 -3.38
C ALA A 18 7.29 9.95 -4.26
N TYR A 19 6.57 9.79 -5.39
CA TYR A 19 6.91 8.74 -6.35
C TYR A 19 8.26 9.01 -7.01
N GLN A 20 9.09 7.96 -7.07
CA GLN A 20 10.34 7.94 -7.82
C GLN A 20 10.29 6.80 -8.85
N PRO A 21 10.72 7.04 -10.12
CA PRO A 21 10.77 5.97 -11.13
C PRO A 21 11.77 4.87 -10.80
N ASP A 22 12.87 5.22 -10.12
CA ASP A 22 13.86 4.28 -9.62
C ASP A 22 13.43 3.72 -8.25
N LEU A 23 13.28 2.39 -8.18
CA LEU A 23 12.81 1.72 -6.97
C LEU A 23 13.76 1.93 -5.78
N ARG A 24 15.07 1.95 -6.03
CA ARG A 24 16.07 2.11 -4.96
C ARG A 24 16.01 3.53 -4.37
N ALA A 25 15.88 4.53 -5.23
CA ALA A 25 15.67 5.92 -4.81
C ALA A 25 14.36 6.08 -4.04
N PHE A 26 13.28 5.44 -4.52
CA PHE A 26 12.01 5.43 -3.80
C PHE A 26 12.12 4.82 -2.40
N CYS A 27 12.81 3.67 -2.26
CA CYS A 27 13.01 3.03 -0.95
C CYS A 27 13.82 3.92 0.00
N GLN A 28 14.84 4.61 -0.49
CA GLN A 28 15.62 5.56 0.32
C GLN A 28 14.77 6.73 0.82
N ASP A 29 13.96 7.33 -0.06
CA ASP A 29 13.03 8.41 0.32
C ASP A 29 11.99 7.91 1.32
N TRP A 30 11.43 6.71 1.11
CA TRP A 30 10.49 6.09 2.01
C TRP A 30 11.08 5.82 3.41
N GLU A 31 12.31 5.31 3.49
CA GLU A 31 13.02 5.10 4.75
C GLU A 31 13.31 6.41 5.47
N ALA A 32 13.74 7.44 4.75
CA ALA A 32 13.97 8.78 5.30
C ALA A 32 12.69 9.41 5.85
N ASP A 33 11.58 9.31 5.11
CA ASP A 33 10.28 9.81 5.55
C ASP A 33 9.77 9.07 6.78
N ARG A 34 9.90 7.76 6.79
CA ARG A 34 9.54 6.92 7.92
C ARG A 34 10.37 7.25 9.17
N ALA A 35 11.67 7.45 9.01
CA ALA A 35 12.55 7.82 10.13
C ALA A 35 12.21 9.22 10.69
N ARG A 36 11.77 10.14 9.83
CA ARG A 36 11.48 11.53 10.22
C ARG A 36 10.08 11.70 10.80
N TYR A 37 9.09 11.02 10.27
CA TYR A 37 7.67 11.24 10.55
C TYR A 37 6.97 10.05 11.21
N GLY A 38 7.62 8.89 11.29
CA GLY A 38 6.99 7.64 11.72
C GLY A 38 6.56 7.60 13.18
N ASP A 39 7.13 8.46 14.03
CA ASP A 39 6.79 8.57 15.46
C ASP A 39 5.79 9.72 15.74
N ILE A 40 5.22 10.33 14.70
CA ILE A 40 4.22 11.39 14.85
C ILE A 40 2.83 10.78 14.95
N HIS A 41 2.19 10.89 16.11
CA HIS A 41 0.87 10.32 16.42
C HIS A 41 -0.29 11.24 16.01
N THR A 42 -0.31 11.69 14.76
CA THR A 42 -1.43 12.41 14.17
C THR A 42 -1.94 11.65 12.96
N PHE A 43 -3.21 11.80 12.61
CA PHE A 43 -3.78 11.06 11.47
C PHE A 43 -2.98 11.30 10.18
N GLU A 44 -2.65 12.53 9.87
CA GLU A 44 -1.78 12.89 8.75
C GLU A 44 -0.43 13.38 9.28
N ALA A 45 0.49 12.45 9.58
CA ALA A 45 1.82 12.78 10.07
C ALA A 45 2.70 13.42 8.97
N ARG A 46 2.48 13.03 7.72
CA ARG A 46 3.06 13.67 6.53
C ARG A 46 2.02 13.70 5.41
N PRO A 47 1.29 14.81 5.23
CA PRO A 47 0.31 14.95 4.16
C PRO A 47 0.99 15.02 2.78
N PRO A 48 0.28 14.61 1.72
CA PRO A 48 0.78 14.73 0.35
C PRO A 48 0.88 16.20 -0.08
N GLU A 49 1.77 16.47 -1.02
CA GLU A 49 1.83 17.77 -1.68
C GLU A 49 0.61 17.98 -2.60
N ALA A 50 0.17 19.20 -2.71
CA ALA A 50 -0.98 19.55 -3.52
C ALA A 50 -0.78 19.18 -5.01
N GLY A 51 -1.83 18.62 -5.63
CA GLY A 51 -1.84 18.27 -7.06
C GLY A 51 -1.16 16.94 -7.41
N GLN A 52 -0.68 16.17 -6.43
CA GLN A 52 -0.12 14.84 -6.66
C GLN A 52 -1.22 13.80 -6.90
N GLY A 53 -0.98 12.90 -7.86
CA GLY A 53 -1.77 11.68 -7.99
C GLY A 53 -1.49 10.74 -6.82
N LEU A 54 -2.53 10.25 -6.16
CA LEU A 54 -2.40 9.44 -4.95
C LEU A 54 -2.97 8.05 -5.12
N PHE A 55 -2.49 7.14 -4.32
CA PHE A 55 -3.14 5.88 -3.96
C PHE A 55 -2.79 5.51 -2.52
N ASN A 56 -3.64 4.71 -1.89
CA ASN A 56 -3.48 4.35 -0.50
C ASN A 56 -3.02 2.91 -0.36
N ILE A 57 -1.98 2.71 0.45
CA ILE A 57 -1.49 1.39 0.84
C ILE A 57 -1.65 1.24 2.35
N SER A 58 -2.31 0.18 2.78
CA SER A 58 -2.34 -0.24 4.17
C SER A 58 -1.89 -1.68 4.33
N ALA A 59 -1.54 -2.08 5.53
CA ALA A 59 -1.16 -3.44 5.84
C ALA A 59 -1.83 -3.92 7.12
N VAL A 60 -2.21 -5.21 7.13
CA VAL A 60 -2.71 -5.94 8.29
C VAL A 60 -1.77 -7.13 8.55
N PRO A 61 -0.54 -6.86 9.07
CA PRO A 61 0.53 -7.86 9.10
C PRO A 61 0.29 -8.99 10.10
N TRP A 62 -0.68 -8.85 10.97
CA TRP A 62 -1.09 -9.88 11.94
C TRP A 62 -2.19 -10.82 11.43
N ALA A 63 -2.82 -10.53 10.27
CA ALA A 63 -3.88 -11.35 9.70
C ALA A 63 -3.64 -11.68 8.22
N SER A 64 -4.02 -12.87 7.80
CA SER A 64 -4.11 -13.25 6.39
C SER A 64 -5.58 -13.33 5.98
N PHE A 65 -5.88 -13.02 4.73
CA PHE A 65 -7.24 -13.04 4.20
C PHE A 65 -7.28 -13.65 2.79
N ARG A 66 -8.45 -14.11 2.36
CA ARG A 66 -8.76 -14.51 0.99
C ARG A 66 -9.57 -13.44 0.25
N SER A 67 -10.30 -12.64 1.00
CA SER A 67 -11.01 -11.46 0.50
C SER A 67 -11.00 -10.40 1.60
N LEU A 68 -11.03 -9.14 1.19
CA LEU A 68 -11.15 -7.99 2.08
C LEU A 68 -12.04 -6.97 1.37
N HIS A 69 -12.98 -6.41 2.10
CA HIS A 69 -13.83 -5.32 1.64
C HIS A 69 -13.82 -4.21 2.67
N LEU A 70 -13.65 -2.98 2.22
CA LEU A 70 -13.72 -1.79 3.05
C LEU A 70 -15.02 -1.06 2.72
N GLU A 71 -15.85 -0.86 3.72
CA GLU A 71 -17.03 -0.01 3.60
C GLU A 71 -16.61 1.46 3.76
N LEU A 72 -16.82 2.25 2.71
CA LEU A 72 -16.52 3.67 2.72
C LEU A 72 -17.84 4.44 2.84
N PRO A 73 -18.00 5.34 3.83
CA PRO A 73 -19.26 6.09 4.04
C PRO A 73 -19.72 6.89 2.82
N GLU A 74 -18.78 7.39 2.02
CA GLU A 74 -19.04 8.19 0.81
C GLU A 74 -18.39 7.52 -0.42
N ALA A 75 -18.67 6.21 -0.60
CA ALA A 75 -18.01 5.39 -1.62
C ALA A 75 -18.15 5.91 -3.05
N ASN A 76 -19.25 6.63 -3.36
CA ASN A 76 -19.53 7.14 -4.71
C ASN A 76 -18.56 8.25 -5.15
N ASP A 77 -17.94 8.96 -4.21
CA ASP A 77 -17.04 10.07 -4.50
C ASP A 77 -15.56 9.70 -4.30
N TYR A 78 -15.30 8.50 -3.78
CA TYR A 78 -13.92 8.05 -3.52
C TYR A 78 -13.35 7.30 -4.73
N LEU A 79 -12.61 7.99 -5.58
CA LEU A 79 -12.05 7.47 -6.83
C LEU A 79 -10.63 6.92 -6.72
N LEU A 80 -9.95 7.14 -5.59
CA LEU A 80 -8.57 6.68 -5.40
C LEU A 80 -8.53 5.17 -5.15
N PRO A 81 -7.57 4.44 -5.75
CA PRO A 81 -7.39 3.03 -5.45
C PRO A 81 -6.85 2.83 -4.02
N ILE A 82 -7.38 1.80 -3.35
CA ILE A 82 -6.92 1.38 -2.01
C ILE A 82 -6.33 -0.01 -2.13
N PHE A 83 -5.10 -0.16 -1.65
CA PHE A 83 -4.41 -1.43 -1.57
C PHE A 83 -4.26 -1.86 -0.12
N THR A 84 -4.57 -3.12 0.19
CA THR A 84 -4.38 -3.68 1.54
C THR A 84 -3.57 -4.95 1.46
N LEU A 85 -2.45 -4.97 2.17
CA LEU A 85 -1.55 -6.11 2.28
C LEU A 85 -1.91 -6.91 3.54
N GLY A 86 -1.99 -8.23 3.40
CA GLY A 86 -2.13 -9.14 4.55
C GLY A 86 -0.80 -9.69 5.02
N ARG A 87 -0.86 -10.55 6.06
CA ARG A 87 0.31 -11.28 6.53
C ARG A 87 0.80 -12.24 5.45
N TYR A 88 2.06 -12.13 5.06
CA TYR A 88 2.68 -13.08 4.14
C TYR A 88 2.80 -14.48 4.75
N ARG A 89 2.85 -15.49 3.92
CA ARG A 89 3.08 -16.89 4.32
C ARG A 89 4.04 -17.58 3.35
N LYS A 90 4.71 -18.60 3.84
CA LYS A 90 5.52 -19.49 3.00
C LYS A 90 4.72 -20.74 2.66
N GLU A 91 4.66 -21.07 1.39
CA GLU A 91 3.91 -22.24 0.89
C GLU A 91 4.67 -22.82 -0.32
N ASN A 92 5.02 -24.10 -0.27
CA ASN A 92 5.72 -24.80 -1.35
C ASN A 92 6.99 -24.08 -1.84
N GLY A 93 7.79 -23.53 -0.92
CA GLY A 93 9.02 -22.80 -1.23
C GLY A 93 8.82 -21.38 -1.77
N ARG A 94 7.59 -20.92 -1.91
CA ARG A 94 7.25 -19.55 -2.33
C ARG A 94 6.80 -18.71 -1.16
N THR A 95 7.08 -17.42 -1.22
CA THR A 95 6.50 -16.43 -0.30
C THR A 95 5.26 -15.83 -0.96
N LEU A 96 4.12 -16.01 -0.31
CA LEU A 96 2.84 -15.50 -0.79
C LEU A 96 2.38 -14.34 0.07
N LEU A 97 2.04 -13.22 -0.55
CA LEU A 97 1.55 -12.01 0.08
C LEU A 97 0.11 -11.75 -0.37
N PRO A 98 -0.89 -11.83 0.51
CA PRO A 98 -2.25 -11.41 0.17
C PRO A 98 -2.28 -9.91 -0.14
N LEU A 99 -2.85 -9.57 -1.27
CA LEU A 99 -3.08 -8.19 -1.70
C LEU A 99 -4.52 -8.04 -2.14
N ALA A 100 -5.27 -7.17 -1.47
CA ALA A 100 -6.57 -6.70 -1.93
C ALA A 100 -6.41 -5.33 -2.60
N MET A 101 -7.16 -5.11 -3.67
CA MET A 101 -7.27 -3.82 -4.34
C MET A 101 -8.75 -3.46 -4.44
N GLN A 102 -9.11 -2.31 -3.88
CA GLN A 102 -10.46 -1.75 -4.01
C GLN A 102 -10.39 -0.52 -4.91
N VAL A 103 -11.26 -0.50 -5.92
CA VAL A 103 -11.33 0.57 -6.92
C VAL A 103 -12.78 0.96 -7.18
N HIS A 104 -13.00 2.19 -7.56
CA HIS A 104 -14.32 2.66 -7.99
C HIS A 104 -14.60 2.21 -9.44
N HIS A 105 -15.73 1.53 -9.66
CA HIS A 105 -16.06 0.95 -10.97
C HIS A 105 -16.25 2.01 -12.07
N GLY A 106 -16.63 3.23 -11.74
CA GLY A 106 -16.75 4.33 -12.70
C GLY A 106 -15.44 4.79 -13.36
N VAL A 107 -14.27 4.43 -12.76
CA VAL A 107 -12.94 4.78 -13.29
C VAL A 107 -12.07 3.57 -13.59
N THR A 108 -12.44 2.37 -13.16
CA THR A 108 -11.65 1.15 -13.33
C THR A 108 -12.57 -0.05 -13.49
N ASP A 109 -12.37 -0.84 -14.52
CA ASP A 109 -13.09 -2.10 -14.78
C ASP A 109 -12.23 -3.34 -14.49
N GLY A 110 -12.86 -4.54 -14.64
CA GLY A 110 -12.21 -5.81 -14.39
C GLY A 110 -10.98 -6.07 -15.28
N PHE A 111 -10.94 -5.54 -16.50
CA PHE A 111 -9.77 -5.65 -17.36
C PHE A 111 -8.55 -4.93 -16.78
N HIS A 112 -8.74 -3.72 -16.27
CA HIS A 112 -7.67 -2.92 -15.65
C HIS A 112 -7.16 -3.59 -14.36
N VAL A 113 -8.08 -4.11 -13.52
CA VAL A 113 -7.74 -4.87 -12.31
C VAL A 113 -6.91 -6.11 -12.66
N GLY A 114 -7.37 -6.93 -13.61
CA GLY A 114 -6.66 -8.13 -14.04
C GLY A 114 -5.27 -7.80 -14.61
N ARG A 115 -5.19 -6.76 -15.45
CA ARG A 115 -3.91 -6.30 -16.00
C ARG A 115 -2.94 -5.83 -14.92
N PHE A 116 -3.42 -5.13 -13.90
CA PHE A 116 -2.60 -4.69 -12.76
C PHE A 116 -1.99 -5.90 -12.05
N PHE A 117 -2.80 -6.88 -11.61
CA PHE A 117 -2.29 -8.06 -10.91
C PHE A 117 -1.32 -8.89 -11.75
N ASN A 118 -1.61 -9.09 -13.04
CA ASN A 118 -0.70 -9.82 -13.93
C ASN A 118 0.66 -9.13 -14.06
N ARG A 119 0.68 -7.80 -14.20
CA ARG A 119 1.93 -7.03 -14.26
C ARG A 119 2.69 -7.04 -12.95
N LEU A 120 1.99 -6.88 -11.83
CA LEU A 120 2.60 -6.92 -10.51
C LEU A 120 3.23 -8.29 -10.23
N GLN A 121 2.52 -9.39 -10.58
CA GLN A 121 3.05 -10.74 -10.42
C GLN A 121 4.28 -10.96 -11.30
N ALA A 122 4.22 -10.59 -12.58
CA ALA A 122 5.36 -10.72 -13.48
C ALA A 122 6.58 -9.92 -13.00
N TRP A 123 6.36 -8.72 -12.47
CA TRP A 123 7.42 -7.93 -11.86
C TRP A 123 8.00 -8.61 -10.60
N ALA A 124 7.15 -9.10 -9.70
CA ALA A 124 7.57 -9.80 -8.48
C ALA A 124 8.38 -11.08 -8.79
N ASP A 125 7.98 -11.83 -9.82
CA ASP A 125 8.69 -13.04 -10.26
C ASP A 125 10.07 -12.74 -10.90
N SER A 126 10.28 -11.52 -11.39
CA SER A 126 11.53 -11.06 -12.04
C SER A 126 12.34 -10.08 -11.20
N ALA A 127 11.81 -9.62 -10.06
CA ALA A 127 12.48 -8.63 -9.23
C ALA A 127 13.82 -9.20 -8.69
N PRO A 128 14.93 -8.43 -8.77
CA PRO A 128 16.16 -8.82 -8.13
C PRO A 128 15.96 -8.90 -6.62
N GLU A 129 16.64 -9.84 -5.96
CA GLU A 129 16.69 -9.83 -4.50
C GLU A 129 17.30 -8.50 -4.05
N MET A 130 16.49 -7.65 -3.49
CA MET A 130 16.96 -6.46 -2.79
C MET A 130 17.49 -6.97 -1.45
N GLY A 131 18.80 -7.03 -1.31
CA GLY A 131 19.46 -7.44 -0.07
C GLY A 131 18.90 -6.63 1.12
N ALA A 132 18.62 -7.37 2.19
CA ALA A 132 18.22 -6.81 3.47
C ALA A 132 19.33 -5.98 4.11
#